data_fe2694c8ad4e8a647d8a82689ab7b722
#
_entry.id   fe2694c8ad4e8a647d8a82689ab7b722
#
_cell.length_a   1.000
_cell.length_b   1.000
_cell.length_c   1.000
_cell.angle_alpha   90.00
_cell.angle_beta   90.00
_cell.angle_gamma   90.00
#
_symmetry.space_group_name_H-M   'P 1'
#
loop_
_entity.id
_entity.type
_entity.pdbx_description
1 polymer ?
#
loop_
_entity_poly.entity_id
_entity_poly.type
_entity_poly.pdbx_seq_one_letter_code
_entity_poly.pdbx_strand_id
1 'polypeptide(L)'
;MLEKYGEKAKLLEAVKDVNAIIIRSDIIDAEVLDAAKELKIVVRAGAGYDNVDLAAATAHNVCVMNTPGQNSNAVAELAFGMMVMAVRNFYNGTSGTELMGKKLGIHA
;
A
#
# COMPACT_ATOMS: atom_id res chain seq x y z
N MET A 1 8.01 -17.48 -4.25
CA MET A 1 7.35 -16.17 -4.47
C MET A 1 5.97 -16.27 -3.88
N LEU A 2 5.59 -15.35 -3.04
CA LEU A 2 4.33 -15.44 -2.32
C LEU A 2 3.21 -14.85 -3.16
N GLU A 3 2.10 -15.57 -3.25
CA GLU A 3 0.86 -15.07 -3.82
C GLU A 3 0.14 -14.21 -2.79
N LYS A 4 -0.77 -13.34 -3.26
CA LYS A 4 -1.63 -12.59 -2.35
C LYS A 4 -2.53 -13.57 -1.58
N TYR A 5 -2.45 -13.55 -0.27
CA TYR A 5 -3.32 -14.37 0.56
C TYR A 5 -4.74 -13.77 0.57
N GLY A 6 -5.69 -14.49 -0.01
CA GLY A 6 -7.11 -14.10 0.01
C GLY A 6 -7.76 -14.30 1.38
N GLU A 7 -7.12 -15.10 2.25
CA GLU A 7 -7.62 -15.46 3.58
C GLU A 7 -6.53 -15.23 4.63
N LYS A 8 -6.85 -14.54 5.70
CA LYS A 8 -5.92 -14.24 6.81
C LYS A 8 -5.31 -15.50 7.41
N ALA A 9 -6.07 -16.58 7.51
CA ALA A 9 -5.58 -17.86 8.04
C ALA A 9 -4.36 -18.40 7.27
N LYS A 10 -4.32 -18.23 5.95
CA LYS A 10 -3.18 -18.64 5.13
C LYS A 10 -1.95 -17.77 5.39
N LEU A 11 -2.14 -16.47 5.61
CA LEU A 11 -1.06 -15.57 6.00
C LEU A 11 -0.48 -15.95 7.35
N LEU A 12 -1.34 -16.21 8.36
CA LEU A 12 -0.92 -16.63 9.69
C LEU A 12 -0.10 -17.93 9.66
N GLU A 13 -0.46 -18.88 8.79
CA GLU A 13 0.32 -20.12 8.63
C GLU A 13 1.66 -19.84 7.94
N ALA A 14 1.67 -19.00 6.90
CA ALA A 14 2.86 -18.72 6.10
C ALA A 14 3.94 -17.92 6.84
N VAL A 15 3.57 -17.18 7.92
CA VAL A 15 4.53 -16.32 8.64
C VAL A 15 5.21 -17.00 9.82
N LYS A 16 4.83 -18.23 10.17
CA LYS A 16 5.27 -18.90 11.41
C LYS A 16 6.79 -19.09 11.53
N ASP A 17 7.46 -19.35 10.43
CA ASP A 17 8.87 -19.74 10.38
C ASP A 17 9.75 -18.77 9.57
N VAL A 18 9.23 -17.57 9.22
CA VAL A 18 9.96 -16.62 8.39
C VAL A 18 10.69 -15.56 9.22
N ASN A 19 11.86 -15.14 8.76
CA ASN A 19 12.67 -14.10 9.40
C ASN A 19 12.46 -12.70 8.77
N ALA A 20 11.97 -12.65 7.53
CA ALA A 20 11.72 -11.41 6.81
C ALA A 20 10.48 -11.54 5.92
N ILE A 21 9.70 -10.45 5.83
CA ILE A 21 8.51 -10.38 4.99
C ILE A 21 8.61 -9.15 4.11
N ILE A 22 8.32 -9.30 2.82
CA ILE A 22 8.09 -8.19 1.91
C ILE A 22 6.62 -8.18 1.57
N ILE A 23 5.94 -7.07 1.88
CA ILE A 23 4.51 -6.90 1.63
C ILE A 23 4.24 -5.72 0.70
N ARG A 24 3.06 -5.71 0.09
CA ARG A 24 2.53 -4.56 -0.60
C ARG A 24 1.19 -4.09 0.00
N SER A 25 0.21 -4.96 0.12
CA SER A 25 -1.16 -4.62 0.53
C SER A 25 -1.72 -5.52 1.64
N ASP A 26 -0.98 -6.54 2.07
CA ASP A 26 -1.38 -7.38 3.19
C ASP A 26 -1.26 -6.59 4.50
N ILE A 27 -2.17 -6.88 5.44
CA ILE A 27 -2.20 -6.22 6.74
C ILE A 27 -1.33 -7.02 7.70
N ILE A 28 -0.37 -6.33 8.32
CA ILE A 28 0.48 -6.86 9.39
C ILE A 28 0.02 -6.23 10.70
N ASP A 29 -0.93 -6.88 11.33
CA ASP A 29 -1.46 -6.50 12.64
C ASP A 29 -0.81 -7.32 13.78
N ALA A 30 -1.23 -7.06 15.00
CA ALA A 30 -0.70 -7.74 16.19
C ALA A 30 -0.85 -9.27 16.08
N GLU A 31 -1.95 -9.78 15.52
CA GLU A 31 -2.19 -11.21 15.38
C GLU A 31 -1.18 -11.88 14.42
N VAL A 32 -0.84 -11.20 13.32
CA VAL A 32 0.18 -11.67 12.38
C VAL A 32 1.56 -11.68 13.05
N LEU A 33 1.89 -10.62 13.81
CA LEU A 33 3.14 -10.51 14.54
C LEU A 33 3.25 -11.56 15.67
N ASP A 34 2.14 -11.84 16.34
CA ASP A 34 2.06 -12.91 17.34
C ASP A 34 2.33 -14.29 16.74
N ALA A 35 1.89 -14.54 15.51
CA ALA A 35 2.13 -15.79 14.80
C ALA A 35 3.57 -15.92 14.28
N ALA A 36 4.21 -14.79 13.93
CA ALA A 36 5.52 -14.72 13.29
C ALA A 36 6.68 -14.65 14.30
N LYS A 37 6.90 -15.71 15.07
CA LYS A 37 7.84 -15.74 16.20
C LYS A 37 9.31 -15.46 15.82
N GLU A 38 9.71 -15.81 14.60
CA GLU A 38 11.09 -15.65 14.11
C GLU A 38 11.30 -14.37 13.30
N LEU A 39 10.23 -13.56 13.12
CA LEU A 39 10.27 -12.37 12.27
C LEU A 39 11.18 -11.30 12.84
N LYS A 40 12.04 -10.73 12.00
CA LYS A 40 12.99 -9.67 12.32
C LYS A 40 12.66 -8.36 11.59
N ILE A 41 12.13 -8.48 10.38
CA ILE A 41 11.92 -7.33 9.50
C ILE A 41 10.68 -7.49 8.61
N VAL A 42 9.92 -6.41 8.49
CA VAL A 42 8.87 -6.23 7.49
C VAL A 42 9.27 -5.10 6.55
N VAL A 43 9.29 -5.36 5.25
CA VAL A 43 9.53 -4.34 4.22
C VAL A 43 8.24 -4.12 3.44
N ARG A 44 7.68 -2.91 3.55
CA ARG A 44 6.55 -2.52 2.73
C ARG A 44 7.06 -1.99 1.37
N ALA A 45 6.76 -2.70 0.29
CA ALA A 45 7.11 -2.29 -1.08
C ALA A 45 6.19 -1.16 -1.56
N GLY A 46 6.42 0.05 -1.06
CA GLY A 46 5.68 1.27 -1.35
C GLY A 46 5.89 2.36 -0.30
N ALA A 47 5.32 3.54 -0.52
CA ALA A 47 5.53 4.71 0.34
C ALA A 47 4.69 4.67 1.63
N GLY A 48 3.39 4.37 1.54
CA GLY A 48 2.51 4.26 2.71
C GLY A 48 2.81 3.01 3.53
N TYR A 49 2.56 3.04 4.82
CA TYR A 49 2.77 1.92 5.75
C TYR A 49 1.62 1.77 6.76
N ASP A 50 0.48 2.33 6.46
CA ASP A 50 -0.75 2.28 7.23
C ASP A 50 -1.34 0.87 7.39
N ASN A 51 -0.88 -0.08 6.58
CA ASN A 51 -1.20 -1.49 6.66
C ASN A 51 -0.28 -2.30 7.62
N VAL A 52 0.62 -1.63 8.36
CA VAL A 52 1.49 -2.26 9.38
C VAL A 52 1.25 -1.61 10.72
N ASP A 53 0.93 -2.40 11.74
CA ASP A 53 0.85 -1.94 13.13
C ASP A 53 2.25 -1.72 13.70
N LEU A 54 2.71 -0.45 13.67
CA LEU A 54 4.04 -0.08 14.14
C LEU A 54 4.22 -0.26 15.65
N ALA A 55 3.15 -0.08 16.44
CA ALA A 55 3.22 -0.26 17.89
C ALA A 55 3.42 -1.74 18.24
N ALA A 56 2.66 -2.62 17.61
CA ALA A 56 2.81 -4.05 17.74
C ALA A 56 4.18 -4.53 17.21
N ALA A 57 4.63 -4.04 16.05
CA ALA A 57 5.94 -4.37 15.51
C ALA A 57 7.08 -4.00 16.48
N THR A 58 7.00 -2.82 17.09
CA THR A 58 7.97 -2.37 18.10
C THR A 58 7.95 -3.30 19.31
N ALA A 59 6.78 -3.67 19.82
CA ALA A 59 6.65 -4.57 20.97
C ALA A 59 7.24 -5.97 20.69
N HIS A 60 7.22 -6.42 19.43
CA HIS A 60 7.81 -7.68 18.97
C HIS A 60 9.29 -7.55 18.54
N ASN A 61 9.90 -6.38 18.67
CA ASN A 61 11.26 -6.08 18.18
C ASN A 61 11.43 -6.35 16.67
N VAL A 62 10.40 -6.09 15.87
CA VAL A 62 10.39 -6.22 14.42
C VAL A 62 10.67 -4.85 13.78
N CYS A 63 11.71 -4.78 12.95
CA CYS A 63 12.01 -3.59 12.17
C CYS A 63 11.01 -3.44 11.02
N VAL A 64 10.46 -2.23 10.82
CA VAL A 64 9.57 -1.94 9.69
C VAL A 64 10.23 -0.93 8.77
N MET A 65 10.29 -1.25 7.48
CA MET A 65 10.83 -0.39 6.43
C MET A 65 9.81 -0.18 5.31
N ASN A 66 9.95 0.94 4.61
CA ASN A 66 9.15 1.26 3.42
C ASN A 66 10.06 1.81 2.30
N THR A 67 9.47 2.11 1.12
CA THR A 67 10.20 2.64 -0.03
C THR A 67 9.64 4.01 -0.44
N PRO A 68 9.90 5.09 0.33
CA PRO A 68 9.32 6.40 0.07
C PRO A 68 9.78 6.95 -1.28
N GLY A 69 8.85 7.58 -2.02
CA GLY A 69 9.12 8.25 -3.29
C GLY A 69 9.28 7.36 -4.52
N GLN A 70 9.42 6.04 -4.38
CA GLN A 70 9.72 5.16 -5.52
C GLN A 70 8.58 5.06 -6.54
N ASN A 71 7.34 5.31 -6.14
CA ASN A 71 6.17 5.28 -7.00
C ASN A 71 5.54 6.67 -7.25
N SER A 72 6.19 7.76 -6.83
CA SER A 72 5.61 9.12 -6.87
C SER A 72 5.22 9.54 -8.28
N ASN A 73 6.08 9.27 -9.27
CA ASN A 73 5.79 9.62 -10.66
C ASN A 73 4.57 8.86 -11.19
N ALA A 74 4.48 7.56 -10.94
CA ALA A 74 3.34 6.76 -11.37
C ALA A 74 2.02 7.22 -10.72
N VAL A 75 2.07 7.61 -9.44
CA VAL A 75 0.90 8.16 -8.74
C VAL A 75 0.50 9.52 -9.32
N ALA A 76 1.46 10.39 -9.63
CA ALA A 76 1.19 11.68 -10.26
C ALA A 76 0.55 11.53 -11.66
N GLU A 77 1.08 10.63 -12.48
CA GLU A 77 0.52 10.32 -13.80
C GLU A 77 -0.91 9.77 -13.71
N LEU A 78 -1.14 8.85 -12.77
CA LEU A 78 -2.48 8.29 -12.54
C LEU A 78 -3.45 9.38 -12.07
N ALA A 79 -3.05 10.23 -11.12
CA ALA A 79 -3.88 11.33 -10.63
C ALA A 79 -4.25 12.30 -11.76
N PHE A 80 -3.27 12.66 -12.61
CA PHE A 80 -3.51 13.51 -13.76
C PHE A 80 -4.45 12.86 -14.78
N GLY A 81 -4.23 11.58 -15.10
CA GLY A 81 -5.12 10.82 -15.96
C GLY A 81 -6.55 10.77 -15.45
N MET A 82 -6.73 10.53 -14.14
CA MET A 82 -8.05 10.53 -13.49
C MET A 82 -8.73 11.90 -13.56
N MET A 83 -8.00 13.01 -13.38
CA MET A 83 -8.54 14.36 -13.53
C MET A 83 -9.09 14.59 -14.95
N VAL A 84 -8.33 14.23 -15.98
CA VAL A 84 -8.78 14.33 -17.37
C VAL A 84 -10.02 13.48 -17.60
N MET A 85 -10.01 12.24 -17.14
CA MET A 85 -11.16 11.33 -17.28
C MET A 85 -12.41 11.87 -16.56
N ALA A 86 -12.24 12.43 -15.36
CA ALA A 86 -13.35 12.97 -14.58
C ALA A 86 -14.06 14.14 -15.30
N VAL A 87 -13.31 15.12 -15.81
CA VAL A 87 -13.90 16.27 -16.53
C VAL A 87 -14.50 15.87 -17.88
N ARG A 88 -14.07 14.74 -18.43
CA ARG A 88 -14.60 14.17 -19.69
C ARG A 88 -15.73 13.14 -19.47
N ASN A 89 -16.34 13.07 -18.28
CA ASN A 89 -17.37 12.11 -17.91
C ASN A 89 -16.98 10.65 -18.20
N PHE A 90 -15.71 10.29 -17.90
CA PHE A 90 -15.10 8.98 -18.20
C PHE A 90 -15.19 8.60 -19.69
N TYR A 91 -15.33 9.57 -20.54
CA TYR A 91 -15.42 9.49 -22.01
C TYR A 91 -16.29 8.32 -22.51
N ASN A 92 -17.57 8.52 -22.46
CA ASN A 92 -18.56 7.58 -22.95
C ASN A 92 -19.13 7.95 -24.35
N GLY A 93 -18.41 8.81 -25.10
CA GLY A 93 -18.87 9.34 -26.38
C GLY A 93 -19.66 10.65 -26.28
N THR A 94 -19.88 11.18 -25.07
CA THR A 94 -20.58 12.45 -24.84
C THR A 94 -19.59 13.59 -24.59
N SER A 95 -20.10 14.82 -24.65
CA SER A 95 -19.32 16.01 -24.32
C SER A 95 -19.02 16.09 -22.82
N GLY A 96 -17.86 16.63 -22.49
CA GLY A 96 -17.44 16.95 -21.14
C GLY A 96 -16.87 18.36 -21.07
N THR A 97 -16.32 18.73 -19.92
CA THR A 97 -15.60 20.00 -19.74
C THR A 97 -14.10 19.81 -19.92
N GLU A 98 -13.33 20.86 -19.73
CA GLU A 98 -11.86 20.84 -19.79
C GLU A 98 -11.24 21.30 -18.48
N LEU A 99 -9.97 21.04 -18.30
CA LEU A 99 -9.21 21.46 -17.10
C LEU A 99 -8.77 22.93 -17.20
N MET A 100 -8.75 23.53 -18.38
CA MET A 100 -8.33 24.90 -18.58
C MET A 100 -9.11 25.86 -17.67
N GLY A 101 -8.39 26.72 -16.95
CA GLY A 101 -8.98 27.67 -16.01
C GLY A 101 -9.49 27.10 -14.69
N LYS A 102 -9.37 25.77 -14.48
CA LYS A 102 -9.73 25.14 -13.19
C LYS A 102 -8.61 25.34 -12.16
N LYS A 103 -8.99 25.33 -10.88
CA LYS A 103 -8.04 25.37 -9.76
C LYS A 103 -7.86 23.95 -9.22
N LEU A 104 -6.63 23.57 -8.97
CA LEU A 104 -6.28 22.29 -8.35
C LEU A 104 -5.78 22.55 -6.92
N GLY A 105 -6.40 21.88 -5.95
CA GLY A 105 -5.86 21.77 -4.60
C GLY A 105 -5.19 20.40 -4.44
N ILE A 106 -3.99 20.40 -3.85
CA ILE A 106 -3.28 19.16 -3.48
C ILE A 106 -3.09 19.17 -1.97
N HIS A 107 -3.53 18.08 -1.35
CA HIS A 107 -3.30 17.83 0.07
C HIS A 107 -2.57 16.49 0.18
N ALA A 108 -1.38 16.48 0.81
CA ALA A 108 -0.52 15.31 0.98
C ALA A 108 -0.07 15.18 2.45
#